data_a47f1e11c21005405198c1430f9a0e69
#
_entry.id   a47f1e11c21005405198c1430f9a0e69
#
_cell.length_a   1.000
_cell.length_b   1.000
_cell.length_c   1.000
_cell.angle_alpha   90.00
_cell.angle_beta   90.00
_cell.angle_gamma   90.00
#
_symmetry.space_group_name_H-M   'P 1'
#
loop_
_entity.id
_entity.type
_entity.pdbx_description
1 polymer ?
#
loop_
_entity_poly.entity_id
_entity_poly.type
_entity_poly.pdbx_seq_one_letter_code
_entity_poly.pdbx_strand_id
1 'polypeptide(L)'
;MRLSKLLIGILLFIGSATYAQHSPQDTLTAYYYRYPQQAIKDAEALYRQAIKNNDTPLLIKSLILKTTFTLAIDHEDYPAILSEVEKYLSQETDSAGIAVINSYCAQLYAEYYNNNSYLINQRTPVTDYIPEDIASWSSNIFAEKIKKCVAASLLPVRKLQETPLSTYKAILTSLTPADSLRPVKLPIFV
;
A
#
# COMPACT_ATOMS: atom_id res chain seq x y z
N MET A 1 -0.20 11.88 -76.44
CA MET A 1 0.82 11.74 -75.41
C MET A 1 0.18 12.09 -74.10
N ARG A 2 -0.10 11.07 -73.30
CA ARG A 2 -0.77 11.21 -71.98
C ARG A 2 0.25 10.92 -70.86
N LEU A 3 0.59 11.95 -70.08
CA LEU A 3 1.38 11.80 -68.92
C LEU A 3 0.47 11.37 -67.78
N SER A 4 0.64 10.15 -67.32
CA SER A 4 0.01 9.63 -66.08
C SER A 4 0.71 10.19 -64.87
N LYS A 5 -0.04 10.90 -64.03
CA LYS A 5 0.42 11.42 -62.74
C LYS A 5 0.37 10.27 -61.72
N LEU A 6 1.53 9.80 -61.29
CA LEU A 6 1.70 8.87 -60.22
C LEU A 6 1.59 9.66 -58.91
N LEU A 7 0.46 9.50 -58.20
CA LEU A 7 0.22 10.03 -56.88
C LEU A 7 0.81 9.03 -55.86
N ILE A 8 2.00 9.34 -55.35
CA ILE A 8 2.58 8.62 -54.23
C ILE A 8 1.92 9.11 -52.96
N GLY A 9 0.98 8.31 -52.46
CA GLY A 9 0.39 8.53 -51.12
C GLY A 9 1.40 8.19 -50.05
N ILE A 10 1.98 9.21 -49.42
CA ILE A 10 2.76 9.06 -48.19
C ILE A 10 1.76 8.82 -47.04
N LEU A 11 1.64 7.58 -46.61
CA LEU A 11 0.91 7.20 -45.43
C LEU A 11 1.75 7.61 -44.21
N LEU A 12 1.47 8.79 -43.67
CA LEU A 12 1.99 9.21 -42.37
C LEU A 12 1.37 8.32 -41.29
N PHE A 13 2.09 7.28 -40.89
CA PHE A 13 1.84 6.57 -39.66
C PHE A 13 2.16 7.51 -38.49
N ILE A 14 1.17 8.28 -38.05
CA ILE A 14 1.23 8.95 -36.76
C ILE A 14 1.08 7.83 -35.72
N GLY A 15 2.20 7.21 -35.37
CA GLY A 15 2.30 6.39 -34.19
C GLY A 15 2.00 7.28 -32.98
N SER A 16 0.77 7.22 -32.49
CA SER A 16 0.41 7.73 -31.18
C SER A 16 1.22 6.94 -30.14
N ALA A 17 2.41 7.43 -29.83
CA ALA A 17 3.12 7.01 -28.64
C ALA A 17 2.24 7.41 -27.47
N THR A 18 1.43 6.48 -26.98
CA THR A 18 0.80 6.59 -25.67
C THR A 18 1.93 6.59 -24.66
N TYR A 19 2.39 7.79 -24.32
CA TYR A 19 3.20 7.98 -23.12
C TYR A 19 2.30 7.56 -21.96
N ALA A 20 2.51 6.36 -21.45
CA ALA A 20 1.95 5.96 -20.18
C ALA A 20 2.40 7.02 -19.17
N GLN A 21 1.48 7.85 -18.71
CA GLN A 21 1.75 8.82 -17.65
C GLN A 21 2.05 8.01 -16.40
N HIS A 22 3.34 7.83 -16.12
CA HIS A 22 3.79 7.26 -14.86
C HIS A 22 3.34 8.19 -13.75
N SER A 23 2.62 7.65 -12.78
CA SER A 23 2.24 8.42 -11.60
C SER A 23 3.50 8.78 -10.78
N PRO A 24 3.49 9.86 -10.00
CA PRO A 24 4.61 10.17 -9.09
C PRO A 24 4.97 8.99 -8.16
N GLN A 25 3.99 8.17 -7.78
CA GLN A 25 4.19 6.99 -6.94
C GLN A 25 4.95 5.88 -7.69
N ASP A 26 4.70 5.70 -8.99
CA ASP A 26 5.44 4.73 -9.82
C ASP A 26 6.90 5.15 -9.97
N THR A 27 7.15 6.45 -10.05
CA THR A 27 8.49 7.02 -10.06
C THR A 27 9.23 6.72 -8.77
N LEU A 28 8.58 6.88 -7.59
CA LEU A 28 9.17 6.54 -6.30
C LEU A 28 9.52 5.04 -6.21
N THR A 29 8.65 4.17 -6.70
CA THR A 29 8.92 2.73 -6.74
C THR A 29 10.16 2.39 -7.58
N ALA A 30 10.34 3.08 -8.72
CA ALA A 30 11.55 2.93 -9.55
C ALA A 30 12.82 3.47 -8.87
N TYR A 31 12.70 4.54 -8.08
CA TYR A 31 13.81 5.09 -7.29
C TYR A 31 14.28 4.14 -6.18
N TYR A 32 13.40 3.33 -5.61
CA TYR A 32 13.72 2.39 -4.54
C TYR A 32 14.96 1.54 -4.86
N TYR A 33 15.06 1.03 -6.07
CA TYR A 33 16.19 0.16 -6.46
C TYR A 33 17.52 0.90 -6.65
N ARG A 34 17.50 2.21 -6.93
CA ARG A 34 18.69 3.01 -7.18
C ARG A 34 19.07 3.90 -6.00
N TYR A 35 18.07 4.50 -5.37
CA TYR A 35 18.27 5.56 -4.36
C TYR A 35 17.25 5.40 -3.22
N PRO A 36 17.35 4.35 -2.40
CA PRO A 36 16.33 4.05 -1.41
C PRO A 36 16.16 5.17 -0.37
N GLN A 37 17.24 5.82 0.04
CA GLN A 37 17.18 6.98 0.95
C GLN A 37 16.46 8.18 0.34
N GLN A 38 16.62 8.41 -0.96
CA GLN A 38 15.88 9.47 -1.65
C GLN A 38 14.41 9.10 -1.80
N ALA A 39 14.11 7.85 -2.10
CA ALA A 39 12.72 7.35 -2.17
C ALA A 39 11.94 7.57 -0.86
N ILE A 40 12.58 7.37 0.30
CA ILE A 40 11.99 7.68 1.61
C ILE A 40 11.69 9.17 1.74
N LYS A 41 12.65 10.04 1.40
CA LYS A 41 12.46 11.50 1.47
C LYS A 41 11.34 11.97 0.56
N ASP A 42 11.23 11.40 -0.64
CA ASP A 42 10.20 11.75 -1.60
C ASP A 42 8.82 11.24 -1.15
N ALA A 43 8.75 10.04 -0.56
CA ALA A 43 7.53 9.53 0.06
C ALA A 43 7.08 10.42 1.24
N GLU A 44 8.01 10.90 2.07
CA GLU A 44 7.72 11.86 3.14
C GLU A 44 7.24 13.21 2.59
N ALA A 45 7.80 13.68 1.47
CA ALA A 45 7.32 14.91 0.83
C ALA A 45 5.89 14.76 0.33
N LEU A 46 5.56 13.63 -0.30
CA LEU A 46 4.19 13.29 -0.71
C LEU A 46 3.25 13.19 0.50
N TYR A 47 3.69 12.59 1.59
CA TYR A 47 2.93 12.50 2.83
C TYR A 47 2.56 13.88 3.38
N ARG A 48 3.54 14.79 3.45
CA ARG A 48 3.29 16.19 3.88
C ARG A 48 2.35 16.94 2.93
N GLN A 49 2.47 16.71 1.62
CA GLN A 49 1.58 17.28 0.62
C GLN A 49 0.15 16.76 0.78
N ALA A 50 -0.01 15.46 1.00
CA ALA A 50 -1.31 14.82 1.20
C ALA A 50 -2.03 15.37 2.44
N ILE A 51 -1.32 15.55 3.56
CA ILE A 51 -1.87 16.21 4.76
C ILE A 51 -2.37 17.63 4.42
N LYS A 52 -1.53 18.43 3.75
CA LYS A 52 -1.89 19.81 3.39
C LYS A 52 -3.15 19.89 2.51
N ASN A 53 -3.35 18.91 1.65
CA ASN A 53 -4.46 18.85 0.71
C ASN A 53 -5.69 18.10 1.24
N ASN A 54 -5.62 17.53 2.45
CA ASN A 54 -6.61 16.60 3.00
C ASN A 54 -6.91 15.42 2.05
N ASP A 55 -5.88 14.90 1.38
CA ASP A 55 -5.97 13.79 0.44
C ASP A 55 -5.66 12.48 1.16
N THR A 56 -6.67 11.89 1.81
CA THR A 56 -6.55 10.64 2.58
C THR A 56 -5.99 9.48 1.75
N PRO A 57 -6.46 9.18 0.53
CA PRO A 57 -5.88 8.12 -0.29
C PRO A 57 -4.38 8.31 -0.59
N LEU A 58 -3.96 9.53 -0.94
CA LEU A 58 -2.56 9.83 -1.20
C LEU A 58 -1.72 9.76 0.07
N LEU A 59 -2.28 10.18 1.20
CA LEU A 59 -1.64 10.13 2.51
C LEU A 59 -1.36 8.66 2.90
N ILE A 60 -2.35 7.79 2.79
CA ILE A 60 -2.19 6.35 3.06
C ILE A 60 -1.15 5.74 2.11
N LYS A 61 -1.22 6.07 0.81
CA LYS A 61 -0.22 5.60 -0.16
C LYS A 61 1.19 6.02 0.21
N SER A 62 1.36 7.28 0.61
CA SER A 62 2.67 7.82 0.99
C SER A 62 3.21 7.15 2.25
N LEU A 63 2.34 6.87 3.23
CA LEU A 63 2.68 6.13 4.45
C LEU A 63 3.17 4.71 4.10
N ILE A 64 2.43 3.98 3.26
CA ILE A 64 2.79 2.64 2.81
C ILE A 64 4.15 2.66 2.07
N LEU A 65 4.36 3.60 1.15
CA LEU A 65 5.64 3.73 0.43
C LEU A 65 6.81 4.01 1.40
N LYS A 66 6.64 4.98 2.30
CA LYS A 66 7.66 5.34 3.29
C LYS A 66 8.05 4.12 4.11
N THR A 67 7.08 3.44 4.71
CA THR A 67 7.32 2.29 5.59
C THR A 67 7.93 1.12 4.82
N THR A 68 7.46 0.85 3.59
CA THR A 68 8.01 -0.19 2.72
C THR A 68 9.49 0.09 2.39
N PHE A 69 9.83 1.34 2.04
CA PHE A 69 11.22 1.69 1.72
C PHE A 69 12.12 1.66 2.96
N THR A 70 11.61 2.06 4.13
CA THR A 70 12.34 1.96 5.39
C THR A 70 12.66 0.50 5.73
N LEU A 71 11.66 -0.39 5.69
CA LEU A 71 11.86 -1.82 5.95
C LEU A 71 12.79 -2.51 4.95
N ALA A 72 12.83 -2.04 3.72
CA ALA A 72 13.74 -2.59 2.72
C ALA A 72 15.21 -2.22 2.98
N ILE A 73 15.47 -1.13 3.71
CA ILE A 73 16.82 -0.71 4.14
C ILE A 73 17.17 -1.34 5.49
N ASP A 74 16.24 -1.28 6.42
CA ASP A 74 16.39 -1.76 7.79
C ASP A 74 15.22 -2.66 8.17
N HIS A 75 15.46 -3.97 8.09
CA HIS A 75 14.47 -4.98 8.42
C HIS A 75 14.16 -5.06 9.94
N GLU A 76 14.93 -4.41 10.78
CA GLU A 76 14.72 -4.41 12.22
C GLU A 76 13.77 -3.29 12.68
N ASP A 77 13.45 -2.34 11.81
CA ASP A 77 12.66 -1.15 12.16
C ASP A 77 11.13 -1.39 12.25
N TYR A 78 10.69 -2.66 12.22
CA TYR A 78 9.25 -3.00 12.36
C TYR A 78 8.57 -2.38 13.58
N PRO A 79 9.19 -2.35 14.80
CA PRO A 79 8.53 -1.75 15.97
C PRO A 79 8.20 -0.26 15.77
N ALA A 80 9.14 0.51 15.22
CA ALA A 80 8.95 1.94 14.96
C ALA A 80 7.88 2.17 13.88
N ILE A 81 7.91 1.38 12.81
CA ILE A 81 6.95 1.45 11.72
C ILE A 81 5.54 1.09 12.19
N LEU A 82 5.37 0.02 12.94
CA LEU A 82 4.07 -0.35 13.51
C LEU A 82 3.53 0.75 14.41
N SER A 83 4.37 1.34 15.27
CA SER A 83 3.98 2.48 16.11
C SER A 83 3.53 3.68 15.28
N GLU A 84 4.22 4.01 14.18
CA GLU A 84 3.84 5.11 13.28
C GLU A 84 2.48 4.84 12.62
N VAL A 85 2.27 3.62 12.10
CA VAL A 85 1.03 3.22 11.42
C VAL A 85 -0.15 3.17 12.40
N GLU A 86 0.04 2.64 13.61
CA GLU A 86 -0.99 2.63 14.68
C GLU A 86 -1.33 4.06 15.15
N LYS A 87 -0.33 4.93 15.26
CA LYS A 87 -0.55 6.34 15.58
C LYS A 87 -1.39 7.02 14.50
N TYR A 88 -1.06 6.79 13.23
CA TYR A 88 -1.88 7.32 12.13
C TYR A 88 -3.31 6.78 12.20
N LEU A 89 -3.48 5.47 12.39
CA LEU A 89 -4.79 4.84 12.52
C LEU A 89 -5.64 5.47 13.63
N SER A 90 -5.03 5.86 14.75
CA SER A 90 -5.73 6.49 15.87
C SER A 90 -6.23 7.91 15.55
N GLN A 91 -5.72 8.55 14.52
CA GLN A 91 -6.05 9.92 14.11
C GLN A 91 -6.95 9.95 12.86
N GLU A 92 -7.06 8.83 12.13
CA GLU A 92 -7.85 8.76 10.91
C GLU A 92 -9.35 8.73 11.22
N THR A 93 -10.12 9.46 10.45
CA THR A 93 -11.57 9.59 10.62
C THR A 93 -12.37 9.02 9.46
N ASP A 94 -11.75 8.87 8.28
CA ASP A 94 -12.43 8.22 7.15
C ASP A 94 -12.52 6.72 7.35
N SER A 95 -13.73 6.22 7.40
CA SER A 95 -13.98 4.79 7.67
C SER A 95 -13.36 3.84 6.65
N ALA A 96 -13.28 4.25 5.38
CA ALA A 96 -12.64 3.44 4.35
C ALA A 96 -11.11 3.51 4.49
N GLY A 97 -10.56 4.67 4.84
CA GLY A 97 -9.16 4.85 5.18
C GLY A 97 -8.75 3.99 6.37
N ILE A 98 -9.54 4.01 7.46
CA ILE A 98 -9.36 3.14 8.63
C ILE A 98 -9.30 1.66 8.23
N ALA A 99 -10.20 1.21 7.36
CA ALA A 99 -10.22 -0.18 6.90
C ALA A 99 -8.95 -0.55 6.11
N VAL A 100 -8.51 0.31 5.19
CA VAL A 100 -7.27 0.11 4.41
C VAL A 100 -6.05 0.04 5.32
N ILE A 101 -5.93 0.96 6.28
CA ILE A 101 -4.80 0.97 7.24
C ILE A 101 -4.82 -0.27 8.14
N ASN A 102 -5.99 -0.72 8.59
CA ASN A 102 -6.08 -1.96 9.37
C ASN A 102 -5.64 -3.18 8.55
N SER A 103 -5.98 -3.24 7.25
CA SER A 103 -5.47 -4.29 6.35
C SER A 103 -3.94 -4.25 6.26
N TYR A 104 -3.37 -3.05 6.14
CA TYR A 104 -1.92 -2.87 6.10
C TYR A 104 -1.24 -3.23 7.44
N CYS A 105 -1.83 -2.86 8.58
CA CYS A 105 -1.36 -3.30 9.90
C CYS A 105 -1.34 -4.83 10.02
N ALA A 106 -2.40 -5.50 9.56
CA ALA A 106 -2.44 -6.96 9.57
C ALA A 106 -1.30 -7.57 8.75
N GLN A 107 -1.01 -7.00 7.58
CA GLN A 107 0.11 -7.41 6.74
C GLN A 107 1.46 -7.22 7.45
N LEU A 108 1.71 -6.05 8.04
CA LEU A 108 2.97 -5.78 8.76
C LEU A 108 3.18 -6.75 9.93
N TYR A 109 2.15 -7.03 10.73
CA TYR A 109 2.23 -8.02 11.81
C TYR A 109 2.50 -9.44 11.28
N ALA A 110 1.86 -9.81 10.17
CA ALA A 110 2.06 -11.12 9.56
C ALA A 110 3.47 -11.26 8.98
N GLU A 111 4.00 -10.23 8.32
CA GLU A 111 5.36 -10.20 7.79
C GLU A 111 6.40 -10.31 8.90
N TYR A 112 6.26 -9.52 9.98
CA TYR A 112 7.15 -9.61 11.13
C TYR A 112 7.12 -11.01 11.74
N TYR A 113 5.92 -11.58 11.97
CA TYR A 113 5.77 -12.94 12.47
C TYR A 113 6.45 -13.95 11.56
N ASN A 114 6.21 -13.90 10.25
CA ASN A 114 6.79 -14.84 9.29
C ASN A 114 8.32 -14.76 9.25
N ASN A 115 8.87 -13.57 9.25
CA ASN A 115 10.32 -13.34 9.22
C ASN A 115 11.03 -13.83 10.50
N ASN A 116 10.31 -13.84 11.65
CA ASN A 116 10.83 -14.22 12.96
C ASN A 116 10.19 -15.51 13.54
N SER A 117 9.43 -16.25 12.74
CA SER A 117 8.57 -17.36 13.19
C SER A 117 9.32 -18.44 13.96
N TYR A 118 10.56 -18.76 13.58
CA TYR A 118 11.38 -19.72 14.29
C TYR A 118 11.60 -19.33 15.77
N LEU A 119 11.97 -18.07 16.02
CA LEU A 119 12.20 -17.56 17.37
C LEU A 119 10.89 -17.36 18.14
N ILE A 120 9.85 -16.84 17.47
CA ILE A 120 8.55 -16.55 18.08
C ILE A 120 7.87 -17.83 18.57
N ASN A 121 7.93 -18.91 17.79
CA ASN A 121 7.27 -20.17 18.13
C ASN A 121 7.94 -20.93 19.30
N GLN A 122 9.15 -20.53 19.69
CA GLN A 122 9.83 -21.08 20.87
C GLN A 122 9.45 -20.36 22.17
N ARG A 123 8.74 -19.23 22.09
CA ARG A 123 8.36 -18.45 23.26
C ARG A 123 7.15 -19.06 23.95
N THR A 124 7.17 -19.00 25.28
CA THR A 124 6.00 -19.40 26.07
C THR A 124 4.83 -18.47 25.80
N PRO A 125 3.62 -18.99 25.57
CA PRO A 125 2.43 -18.15 25.42
C PRO A 125 2.22 -17.25 26.62
N VAL A 126 1.93 -15.98 26.39
CA VAL A 126 1.57 -15.00 27.41
C VAL A 126 0.06 -14.78 27.33
N THR A 127 -0.63 -14.87 28.49
CA THR A 127 -2.10 -14.81 28.56
C THR A 127 -2.63 -13.56 29.23
N ASP A 128 -1.88 -12.96 30.16
CA ASP A 128 -2.43 -11.96 31.08
C ASP A 128 -2.06 -10.51 30.70
N TYR A 129 -1.08 -10.31 29.84
CA TYR A 129 -0.69 -8.98 29.37
C TYR A 129 -0.02 -9.05 27.99
N ILE A 130 0.02 -7.91 27.30
CA ILE A 130 0.76 -7.76 26.04
C ILE A 130 2.03 -6.98 26.36
N PRO A 131 3.23 -7.57 26.16
CA PRO A 131 4.49 -6.84 26.33
C PRO A 131 4.55 -5.62 25.41
N GLU A 132 5.16 -4.53 25.86
CA GLU A 132 5.35 -3.33 25.02
C GLU A 132 6.25 -3.61 23.82
N ASP A 133 7.31 -4.39 24.04
CA ASP A 133 8.24 -4.77 22.99
C ASP A 133 7.68 -5.93 22.15
N ILE A 134 7.41 -5.66 20.89
CA ILE A 134 6.95 -6.65 19.90
C ILE A 134 7.94 -7.82 19.77
N ALA A 135 9.24 -7.57 19.99
CA ALA A 135 10.26 -8.61 19.98
C ALA A 135 10.09 -9.64 21.11
N SER A 136 9.25 -9.36 22.11
CA SER A 136 8.90 -10.27 23.21
C SER A 136 7.59 -11.02 22.98
N TRP A 137 6.84 -10.71 21.94
CA TRP A 137 5.52 -11.30 21.71
C TRP A 137 5.61 -12.79 21.33
N SER A 138 4.70 -13.56 21.84
CA SER A 138 4.50 -14.96 21.46
C SER A 138 3.51 -15.10 20.29
N SER A 139 3.46 -16.26 19.68
CA SER A 139 2.65 -16.53 18.47
C SER A 139 1.16 -16.22 18.68
N ASN A 140 0.61 -16.48 19.87
CA ASN A 140 -0.79 -16.18 20.18
C ASN A 140 -1.07 -14.67 20.18
N ILE A 141 -0.14 -13.81 20.62
CA ILE A 141 -0.31 -12.35 20.59
C ILE A 141 -0.34 -11.87 19.14
N PHE A 142 0.58 -12.36 18.28
CA PHE A 142 0.54 -12.04 16.84
C PHE A 142 -0.76 -12.47 16.19
N ALA A 143 -1.22 -13.71 16.46
CA ALA A 143 -2.47 -14.22 15.91
C ALA A 143 -3.68 -13.35 16.28
N GLU A 144 -3.79 -12.94 17.55
CA GLU A 144 -4.88 -12.08 18.00
C GLU A 144 -4.77 -10.64 17.42
N LYS A 145 -3.57 -10.08 17.31
CA LYS A 145 -3.37 -8.77 16.68
C LYS A 145 -3.74 -8.78 15.20
N ILE A 146 -3.25 -9.77 14.45
CA ILE A 146 -3.59 -9.94 13.02
C ILE A 146 -5.11 -10.10 12.87
N LYS A 147 -5.72 -10.99 13.62
CA LYS A 147 -7.17 -11.23 13.60
C LYS A 147 -7.97 -9.96 13.89
N LYS A 148 -7.55 -9.17 14.90
CA LYS A 148 -8.18 -7.90 15.25
C LYS A 148 -8.08 -6.89 14.09
N CYS A 149 -6.91 -6.74 13.48
CA CYS A 149 -6.71 -5.85 12.35
C CYS A 149 -7.51 -6.30 11.12
N VAL A 150 -7.51 -7.59 10.80
CA VAL A 150 -8.35 -8.15 9.71
C VAL A 150 -9.84 -7.88 9.98
N ALA A 151 -10.34 -8.16 11.18
CA ALA A 151 -11.73 -7.89 11.52
C ALA A 151 -12.08 -6.40 11.38
N ALA A 152 -11.21 -5.50 11.84
CA ALA A 152 -11.39 -4.06 11.72
C ALA A 152 -11.32 -3.57 10.26
N SER A 153 -10.52 -4.21 9.40
CA SER A 153 -10.43 -3.87 7.97
C SER A 153 -11.71 -4.18 7.19
N LEU A 154 -12.59 -5.01 7.73
CA LEU A 154 -13.88 -5.35 7.12
C LEU A 154 -15.03 -4.46 7.59
N LEU A 155 -14.79 -3.52 8.50
CA LEU A 155 -15.79 -2.64 9.07
C LEU A 155 -15.55 -1.18 8.68
N PRO A 156 -16.59 -0.39 8.49
CA PRO A 156 -18.01 -0.78 8.41
C PRO A 156 -18.37 -1.28 7.00
N VAL A 157 -18.94 -2.46 6.91
CA VAL A 157 -19.25 -3.17 5.65
C VAL A 157 -19.99 -2.29 4.64
N ARG A 158 -21.03 -1.58 5.09
CA ARG A 158 -21.85 -0.74 4.20
C ARG A 158 -21.02 0.38 3.57
N LYS A 159 -20.22 1.09 4.37
CA LYS A 159 -19.38 2.20 3.89
C LYS A 159 -18.34 1.69 2.87
N LEU A 160 -17.73 0.52 3.12
CA LEU A 160 -16.80 -0.09 2.19
C LEU A 160 -17.46 -0.47 0.87
N GLN A 161 -18.69 -1.00 0.91
CA GLN A 161 -19.45 -1.32 -0.29
C GLN A 161 -19.89 -0.08 -1.10
N GLU A 162 -20.11 1.04 -0.44
CA GLU A 162 -20.50 2.31 -1.06
C GLU A 162 -19.28 3.11 -1.58
N THR A 163 -18.06 2.84 -1.06
CA THR A 163 -16.85 3.56 -1.46
C THR A 163 -16.37 3.09 -2.84
N PRO A 164 -16.27 3.97 -3.84
CA PRO A 164 -15.77 3.60 -5.15
C PRO A 164 -14.30 3.17 -5.07
N LEU A 165 -13.95 2.08 -5.75
CA LEU A 165 -12.55 1.63 -5.87
C LEU A 165 -11.61 2.69 -6.43
N SER A 166 -12.12 3.53 -7.33
CA SER A 166 -11.37 4.64 -7.92
C SER A 166 -10.81 5.60 -6.88
N THR A 167 -11.46 5.74 -5.71
CA THR A 167 -10.99 6.57 -4.59
C THR A 167 -9.62 6.10 -4.09
N TYR A 168 -9.41 4.79 -4.01
CA TYR A 168 -8.17 4.19 -3.52
C TYR A 168 -7.31 3.55 -4.63
N LYS A 169 -7.57 3.91 -5.90
CA LYS A 169 -6.83 3.36 -7.05
C LYS A 169 -5.31 3.51 -6.93
N ALA A 170 -4.84 4.57 -6.29
CA ALA A 170 -3.42 4.81 -6.08
C ALA A 170 -2.76 3.74 -5.17
N ILE A 171 -3.54 3.08 -4.31
CA ILE A 171 -3.08 2.05 -3.36
C ILE A 171 -3.31 0.65 -3.93
N LEU A 172 -4.45 0.45 -4.57
CA LEU A 172 -4.87 -0.85 -5.10
C LEU A 172 -4.09 -1.15 -6.38
N THR A 173 -3.27 -2.17 -6.36
CA THR A 173 -2.64 -2.73 -7.55
C THR A 173 -3.48 -3.89 -8.06
N SER A 174 -3.92 -3.82 -9.32
CA SER A 174 -4.53 -4.97 -9.99
C SER A 174 -3.43 -5.97 -10.35
N LEU A 175 -3.57 -7.20 -9.91
CA LEU A 175 -2.61 -8.27 -10.20
C LEU A 175 -2.73 -8.78 -11.64
N THR A 176 -3.88 -8.56 -12.30
CA THR A 176 -4.10 -8.93 -13.71
C THR A 176 -4.97 -7.91 -14.43
N PRO A 177 -4.79 -7.74 -15.76
CA PRO A 177 -5.67 -6.89 -16.56
C PRO A 177 -7.15 -7.30 -16.53
N ALA A 178 -7.44 -8.58 -16.29
CA ALA A 178 -8.81 -9.09 -16.16
C ALA A 178 -9.50 -8.61 -14.88
N ASP A 179 -8.75 -8.34 -13.82
CA ASP A 179 -9.29 -7.83 -12.56
C ASP A 179 -9.75 -6.38 -12.67
N SER A 180 -9.21 -5.62 -13.62
CA SER A 180 -9.60 -4.24 -13.90
C SER A 180 -10.99 -4.11 -14.53
N LEU A 181 -11.51 -5.20 -15.12
CA LEU A 181 -12.81 -5.24 -15.80
C LEU A 181 -13.96 -5.72 -14.90
N ARG A 182 -13.66 -6.26 -13.72
CA ARG A 182 -14.69 -6.62 -12.76
C ARG A 182 -15.18 -5.33 -12.08
N PRO A 183 -16.51 -5.17 -11.85
CA PRO A 183 -17.02 -4.16 -10.94
C PRO A 183 -16.62 -4.58 -9.52
N VAL A 184 -15.37 -4.30 -9.17
CA VAL A 184 -14.75 -4.80 -7.93
C VAL A 184 -15.15 -3.84 -6.83
N LYS A 185 -15.95 -4.34 -5.93
CA LYS A 185 -16.04 -3.87 -4.54
C LYS A 185 -14.65 -4.10 -3.93
N LEU A 186 -14.21 -3.23 -3.01
CA LEU A 186 -12.90 -3.35 -2.36
C LEU A 186 -12.56 -4.82 -2.12
N PRO A 187 -11.43 -5.34 -2.62
CA PRO A 187 -11.06 -6.71 -2.36
C PRO A 187 -10.91 -6.87 -0.85
N ILE A 188 -11.68 -7.79 -0.32
CA ILE A 188 -11.46 -8.32 1.01
C ILE A 188 -10.15 -9.10 0.86
N PHE A 189 -9.05 -8.52 1.31
CA PHE A 189 -7.79 -9.27 1.41
C PHE A 189 -8.00 -10.36 2.44
N VAL A 190 -8.10 -11.59 1.97
CA VAL A 190 -8.08 -12.81 2.78
C VAL A 190 -6.69 -13.40 2.72
#